data_8fb285633e4409ec875c92687317d183
#
_entry.id   8fb285633e4409ec875c92687317d183
#
_cell.length_a   1.000
_cell.length_b   1.000
_cell.length_c   1.000
_cell.angle_alpha   90.00
_cell.angle_beta   90.00
_cell.angle_gamma   90.00
#
_symmetry.space_group_name_H-M   'P 1'
#
loop_
_entity.id
_entity.type
_entity.pdbx_description
1 polymer ?
#
loop_
_entity_poly.entity_id
_entity_poly.type
_entity_poly.pdbx_seq_one_letter_code
_entity_poly.pdbx_strand_id
1 'polypeptide(L)'
;MFTLHISAKAQTENLTVITNTKGAPEELKFSDLRSILMGEKQRWRNGNKIMIALMKTNTAAGNSICKKIYDMSSDELKKFWLALVFDGKSDGPVFLNSAAEVQSYVAENPGAIGVTDQQQEINDTHIVLIDGKKAF
;
A
#
# COMPACT_ATOMS: atom_id res chain seq x y z
N MET A 1 17.78 -32.65 10.85
CA MET A 1 17.60 -32.09 10.47
C MET A 1 17.23 -31.05 10.04
N PHE A 2 17.04 -30.59 9.83
CA PHE A 2 16.72 -29.83 9.45
C PHE A 2 16.29 -28.97 8.78
N THR A 3 16.01 -28.43 8.51
CA THR A 3 15.63 -27.95 7.49
C THR A 3 14.72 -27.00 7.45
N LEU A 4 14.25 -26.59 8.08
CA LEU A 4 13.32 -25.84 8.22
C LEU A 4 13.39 -24.51 7.97
N HIS A 5 14.16 -23.82 8.15
CA HIS A 5 14.31 -22.46 8.09
C HIS A 5 14.00 -21.83 6.82
N ILE A 6 13.76 -22.50 5.82
CA ILE A 6 13.51 -21.94 4.55
C ILE A 6 12.25 -21.19 4.44
N SER A 7 11.24 -21.60 5.14
CA SER A 7 9.94 -20.95 4.99
C SER A 7 9.90 -19.54 5.52
N ALA A 8 10.80 -19.16 6.37
CA ALA A 8 10.79 -17.82 6.93
C ALA A 8 11.04 -16.74 5.87
N LYS A 9 11.78 -17.05 4.82
CA LYS A 9 12.04 -16.07 3.79
C LYS A 9 10.83 -15.68 2.99
N ALA A 10 9.98 -16.65 2.70
CA ALA A 10 8.81 -16.37 1.89
C ALA A 10 7.87 -15.42 2.56
N GLN A 11 7.82 -15.44 3.88
CA GLN A 11 6.88 -14.62 4.63
C GLN A 11 7.22 -13.15 4.61
N THR A 12 8.50 -12.80 4.43
CA THR A 12 8.89 -11.40 4.46
C THR A 12 8.47 -10.65 3.21
N GLU A 13 8.01 -11.38 2.18
CA GLU A 13 7.60 -10.75 0.94
C GLU A 13 6.11 -10.52 0.82
N ASN A 14 5.33 -10.96 1.79
CA ASN A 14 3.89 -10.79 1.74
C ASN A 14 3.50 -9.37 2.07
N LEU A 15 2.54 -8.86 1.30
CA LEU A 15 2.02 -7.52 1.48
C LEU A 15 0.56 -7.58 1.86
N THR A 16 0.12 -6.64 2.67
CA THR A 16 -1.27 -6.47 3.10
C THR A 16 -1.70 -5.05 2.83
N VAL A 17 -2.90 -4.88 2.32
CA VAL A 17 -3.49 -3.58 2.07
C VAL A 17 -4.47 -3.26 3.18
N ILE A 18 -4.36 -2.07 3.75
CA ILE A 18 -5.29 -1.59 4.77
C ILE A 18 -5.91 -0.28 4.32
N THR A 19 -7.14 -0.04 4.73
CA THR A 19 -7.83 1.22 4.43
C THR A 19 -8.50 1.73 5.69
N ASN A 20 -8.77 3.04 5.70
CA ASN A 20 -9.62 3.63 6.71
C ASN A 20 -11.03 3.06 6.51
N THR A 21 -11.74 2.80 7.61
CA THR A 21 -13.08 2.22 7.56
C THR A 21 -14.09 3.14 6.88
N LYS A 22 -13.76 4.41 6.72
CA LYS A 22 -14.63 5.37 6.08
C LYS A 22 -14.21 5.61 4.65
N GLY A 23 -15.04 5.19 3.72
CA GLY A 23 -14.90 5.56 2.32
C GLY A 23 -14.32 4.53 1.39
N ALA A 24 -13.75 3.46 1.90
CA ALA A 24 -13.07 2.48 1.07
C ALA A 24 -13.84 1.15 1.05
N PRO A 25 -13.77 0.41 -0.04
CA PRO A 25 -14.37 -0.93 -0.09
C PRO A 25 -13.55 -1.93 0.71
N GLU A 26 -14.17 -3.06 1.03
CA GLU A 26 -13.50 -4.13 1.78
C GLU A 26 -12.74 -5.08 0.87
N GLU A 27 -12.94 -4.97 -0.42
CA GLU A 27 -12.31 -5.86 -1.38
C GLU A 27 -12.01 -5.11 -2.66
N LEU A 28 -10.85 -5.39 -3.26
CA LEU A 28 -10.40 -4.82 -4.52
C LEU A 28 -9.78 -5.90 -5.38
N LYS A 29 -9.87 -5.74 -6.69
CA LYS A 29 -9.04 -6.51 -7.59
C LYS A 29 -7.63 -5.92 -7.57
N PHE A 30 -6.64 -6.74 -7.85
CA PHE A 30 -5.26 -6.27 -7.92
C PHE A 30 -5.11 -5.14 -8.94
N SER A 31 -5.82 -5.24 -10.08
CA SER A 31 -5.77 -4.18 -11.10
C SER A 31 -6.30 -2.85 -10.58
N ASP A 32 -7.34 -2.88 -9.74
CA ASP A 32 -7.87 -1.66 -9.13
C ASP A 32 -6.88 -1.09 -8.11
N LEU A 33 -6.27 -1.95 -7.31
CA LEU A 33 -5.24 -1.51 -6.37
C LEU A 33 -4.11 -0.82 -7.13
N ARG A 34 -3.65 -1.42 -8.22
CA ARG A 34 -2.57 -0.85 -9.00
C ARG A 34 -2.95 0.51 -9.59
N SER A 35 -4.16 0.63 -10.12
CA SER A 35 -4.65 1.93 -10.64
C SER A 35 -4.66 3.01 -9.57
N ILE A 36 -5.09 2.65 -8.36
CA ILE A 36 -5.06 3.57 -7.23
C ILE A 36 -3.63 3.99 -6.92
N LEU A 37 -2.74 3.03 -6.79
CA LEU A 37 -1.37 3.30 -6.39
C LEU A 37 -0.56 3.99 -7.48
N MET A 38 -0.98 3.86 -8.75
CA MET A 38 -0.36 4.59 -9.86
C MET A 38 -0.92 6.01 -10.00
N GLY A 39 -1.86 6.40 -9.16
CA GLY A 39 -2.43 7.75 -9.22
C GLY A 39 -3.49 7.93 -10.30
N GLU A 40 -3.91 6.85 -10.95
CA GLU A 40 -4.92 6.91 -12.01
C GLU A 40 -6.31 7.08 -11.43
N LYS A 41 -6.61 6.43 -10.30
CA LYS A 41 -7.86 6.60 -9.59
C LYS A 41 -7.58 7.36 -8.31
N GLN A 42 -8.16 8.54 -8.17
CA GLN A 42 -7.82 9.45 -7.07
C GLN A 42 -8.95 9.67 -6.09
N ARG A 43 -10.14 9.11 -6.35
CA ARG A 43 -11.27 9.23 -5.42
C ARG A 43 -12.00 7.91 -5.30
N TRP A 44 -12.50 7.67 -4.10
CA TRP A 44 -13.40 6.55 -3.86
C TRP A 44 -14.77 6.88 -4.44
N ARG A 45 -15.63 5.86 -4.54
CA ARG A 45 -16.97 6.02 -5.09
C ARG A 45 -17.78 7.07 -4.37
N ASN A 46 -17.56 7.24 -3.06
CA ASN A 46 -18.28 8.24 -2.28
C ASN A 46 -17.73 9.66 -2.47
N GLY A 47 -16.73 9.85 -3.30
CA GLY A 47 -16.13 11.15 -3.58
C GLY A 47 -14.94 11.51 -2.71
N ASN A 48 -14.65 10.75 -1.67
CA ASN A 48 -13.50 11.02 -0.80
C ASN A 48 -12.20 10.84 -1.57
N LYS A 49 -11.26 11.73 -1.33
CA LYS A 49 -9.94 11.65 -1.94
C LYS A 49 -9.19 10.44 -1.40
N ILE A 50 -8.51 9.73 -2.28
CA ILE A 50 -7.67 8.61 -1.88
C ILE A 50 -6.30 9.16 -1.47
N MET A 51 -5.90 8.87 -0.24
CA MET A 51 -4.60 9.26 0.29
C MET A 51 -3.77 7.99 0.45
N ILE A 52 -2.57 7.97 -0.12
CA ILE A 52 -1.76 6.75 -0.21
C ILE A 52 -0.61 6.80 0.79
N ALA A 53 -0.47 5.75 1.59
CA ALA A 53 0.64 5.59 2.51
C ALA A 53 1.42 4.34 2.16
N LEU A 54 2.70 4.50 1.89
CA LEU A 54 3.58 3.39 1.52
C LEU A 54 4.76 3.34 2.49
N MET A 55 5.42 2.21 2.54
CA MET A 55 6.66 2.08 3.29
C MET A 55 7.83 2.54 2.44
N LYS A 56 8.82 3.15 3.08
CA LYS A 56 9.99 3.65 2.36
C LYS A 56 10.68 2.53 1.58
N THR A 57 11.20 2.89 0.43
CA THR A 57 11.77 1.92 -0.52
C THR A 57 13.03 1.24 -0.02
N ASN A 58 13.68 1.80 1.03
CA ASN A 58 14.83 1.17 1.66
C ASN A 58 14.45 0.13 2.71
N THR A 59 13.16 -0.13 2.91
CA THR A 59 12.69 -1.21 3.77
C THR A 59 12.37 -2.42 2.90
N ALA A 60 12.34 -3.61 3.52
CA ALA A 60 11.97 -4.83 2.79
C ALA A 60 10.56 -4.71 2.21
N ALA A 61 9.62 -4.20 3.00
CA ALA A 61 8.25 -4.02 2.54
C ALA A 61 8.16 -3.02 1.39
N GLY A 62 8.86 -1.88 1.51
CA GLY A 62 8.87 -0.89 0.45
C GLY A 62 9.45 -1.41 -0.85
N ASN A 63 10.50 -2.22 -0.76
CA ASN A 63 11.09 -2.85 -1.93
C ASN A 63 10.10 -3.84 -2.58
N SER A 64 9.39 -4.62 -1.76
CA SER A 64 8.36 -5.53 -2.27
C SER A 64 7.21 -4.78 -2.95
N ILE A 65 6.82 -3.64 -2.40
CA ILE A 65 5.79 -2.79 -3.01
C ILE A 65 6.24 -2.34 -4.40
N CYS A 66 7.47 -1.88 -4.53
CA CYS A 66 8.02 -1.46 -5.83
C CYS A 66 7.94 -2.60 -6.84
N LYS A 67 8.35 -3.80 -6.44
CA LYS A 67 8.42 -4.93 -7.35
C LYS A 67 7.06 -5.53 -7.67
N LYS A 68 6.25 -5.78 -6.64
CA LYS A 68 5.00 -6.52 -6.82
C LYS A 68 3.87 -5.66 -7.37
N ILE A 69 3.79 -4.42 -6.95
CA ILE A 69 2.66 -3.57 -7.34
C ILE A 69 3.02 -2.64 -8.47
N TYR A 70 4.15 -1.95 -8.35
CA TYR A 70 4.54 -0.96 -9.35
C TYR A 70 5.32 -1.54 -10.53
N ASP A 71 5.97 -2.69 -10.31
CA ASP A 71 6.88 -3.28 -11.30
C ASP A 71 7.95 -2.28 -11.71
N MET A 72 8.53 -1.61 -10.72
CA MET A 72 9.53 -0.56 -10.88
C MET A 72 10.64 -0.72 -9.86
N SER A 73 11.81 -0.22 -10.19
CA SER A 73 12.87 -0.05 -9.20
C SER A 73 12.52 1.15 -8.30
N SER A 74 13.23 1.29 -7.18
CA SER A 74 12.99 2.43 -6.30
C SER A 74 13.28 3.76 -6.99
N ASP A 75 14.30 3.81 -7.84
CA ASP A 75 14.61 5.03 -8.58
C ASP A 75 13.54 5.35 -9.61
N GLU A 76 13.04 4.34 -10.30
CA GLU A 76 11.94 4.52 -11.24
C GLU A 76 10.69 5.02 -10.55
N LEU A 77 10.39 4.48 -9.38
CA LEU A 77 9.23 4.91 -8.62
C LEU A 77 9.35 6.37 -8.19
N LYS A 78 10.54 6.78 -7.74
CA LYS A 78 10.77 8.18 -7.38
C LYS A 78 10.55 9.10 -8.56
N LYS A 79 11.09 8.75 -9.71
CA LYS A 79 10.92 9.56 -10.91
C LYS A 79 9.48 9.62 -11.35
N PHE A 80 8.78 8.51 -11.27
CA PHE A 80 7.36 8.44 -11.61
C PHE A 80 6.54 9.43 -10.77
N TRP A 81 6.70 9.39 -9.44
CA TRP A 81 5.94 10.26 -8.56
C TRP A 81 6.36 11.72 -8.67
N LEU A 82 7.65 11.98 -8.83
CA LEU A 82 8.11 13.36 -9.03
C LEU A 82 7.46 13.99 -10.25
N ALA A 83 7.37 13.25 -11.35
CA ALA A 83 6.74 13.75 -12.56
C ALA A 83 5.26 14.08 -12.35
N LEU A 84 4.52 13.18 -11.72
CA LEU A 84 3.09 13.40 -11.47
C LEU A 84 2.84 14.58 -10.54
N VAL A 85 3.63 14.68 -9.47
CA VAL A 85 3.48 15.77 -8.51
C VAL A 85 3.87 17.11 -9.15
N PHE A 86 4.96 17.11 -9.90
CA PHE A 86 5.44 18.32 -10.56
C PHE A 86 4.44 18.83 -11.59
N ASP A 87 3.78 17.91 -12.28
CA ASP A 87 2.76 18.28 -13.28
C ASP A 87 1.41 18.62 -12.64
N GLY A 88 1.30 18.55 -11.32
CA GLY A 88 0.07 18.84 -10.61
C GLY A 88 -1.02 17.79 -10.78
N LYS A 89 -0.67 16.59 -11.23
CA LYS A 89 -1.65 15.53 -11.49
C LYS A 89 -1.99 14.71 -10.26
N SER A 90 -1.15 14.73 -9.23
CA SER A 90 -1.37 13.98 -8.01
C SER A 90 -0.55 14.61 -6.89
N ASP A 91 -0.99 14.39 -5.65
CA ASP A 91 -0.22 14.83 -4.49
C ASP A 91 0.88 13.84 -4.12
N GLY A 92 0.83 12.65 -4.68
CA GLY A 92 1.78 11.60 -4.38
C GLY A 92 1.49 10.89 -3.06
N PRO A 93 2.15 9.75 -2.82
CA PRO A 93 2.00 9.04 -1.55
C PRO A 93 2.90 9.64 -0.47
N VAL A 94 2.57 9.33 0.80
CA VAL A 94 3.54 9.55 1.87
C VAL A 94 4.34 8.26 2.03
N PHE A 95 5.62 8.40 2.32
CA PHE A 95 6.51 7.26 2.55
C PHE A 95 6.89 7.24 4.02
N LEU A 96 6.56 6.15 4.70
CA LEU A 96 6.69 6.05 6.15
C LEU A 96 7.69 4.96 6.52
N ASN A 97 8.18 5.00 7.76
CA ASN A 97 9.30 4.16 8.18
C ASN A 97 8.90 2.77 8.66
N SER A 98 7.64 2.59 9.07
CA SER A 98 7.22 1.34 9.67
C SER A 98 5.76 1.05 9.37
N ALA A 99 5.38 -0.22 9.55
CA ALA A 99 3.98 -0.62 9.42
C ALA A 99 3.10 0.11 10.43
N ALA A 100 3.61 0.34 11.63
CA ALA A 100 2.84 1.06 12.65
C ALA A 100 2.53 2.48 12.22
N GLU A 101 3.47 3.16 11.57
CA GLU A 101 3.23 4.51 11.07
C GLU A 101 2.21 4.51 9.93
N VAL A 102 2.26 3.51 9.06
CA VAL A 102 1.28 3.38 7.98
C VAL A 102 -0.10 3.17 8.58
N GLN A 103 -0.21 2.29 9.56
CA GLN A 103 -1.49 2.01 10.23
C GLN A 103 -2.06 3.25 10.89
N SER A 104 -1.23 4.01 11.60
CA SER A 104 -1.68 5.25 12.24
C SER A 104 -2.15 6.28 11.22
N TYR A 105 -1.40 6.43 10.15
CA TYR A 105 -1.77 7.37 9.09
C TYR A 105 -3.13 6.99 8.47
N VAL A 106 -3.32 5.71 8.19
CA VAL A 106 -4.58 5.24 7.61
C VAL A 106 -5.73 5.45 8.58
N ALA A 107 -5.51 5.15 9.86
CA ALA A 107 -6.55 5.30 10.88
C ALA A 107 -6.99 6.76 11.04
N GLU A 108 -6.07 7.70 10.88
CA GLU A 108 -6.32 9.12 11.12
C GLU A 108 -6.89 9.85 9.91
N ASN A 109 -6.86 9.24 8.74
CA ASN A 109 -7.26 9.92 7.51
C ASN A 109 -8.34 9.16 6.77
N PRO A 110 -9.61 9.61 6.85
CA PRO A 110 -10.67 9.00 6.04
C PRO A 110 -10.30 9.03 4.56
N GLY A 111 -10.50 7.90 3.89
CA GLY A 111 -10.11 7.75 2.49
C GLY A 111 -8.71 7.22 2.28
N ALA A 112 -7.92 7.05 3.32
CA ALA A 112 -6.55 6.59 3.18
C ALA A 112 -6.46 5.10 2.89
N ILE A 113 -5.45 4.74 2.10
CA ILE A 113 -5.09 3.36 1.81
C ILE A 113 -3.59 3.20 2.08
N GLY A 114 -3.21 2.09 2.71
CA GLY A 114 -1.82 1.82 3.02
C GLY A 114 -1.44 0.41 2.64
N VAL A 115 -0.16 0.19 2.40
CA VAL A 115 0.39 -1.14 2.12
C VAL A 115 1.50 -1.42 3.11
N THR A 116 1.40 -2.56 3.79
CA THR A 116 2.39 -2.96 4.79
C THR A 116 2.74 -4.43 4.63
N ASP A 117 3.66 -4.90 5.46
CA ASP A 117 3.99 -6.32 5.55
C ASP A 117 3.39 -6.96 6.81
N GLN A 118 2.42 -6.30 7.46
CA GLN A 118 1.79 -6.79 8.70
C GLN A 118 0.30 -6.99 8.49
N GLN A 119 -0.20 -8.21 8.76
CA GLN A 119 -1.63 -8.49 8.72
C GLN A 119 -2.25 -8.09 10.04
N GLN A 120 -2.51 -6.80 10.21
CA GLN A 120 -2.98 -6.27 11.46
C GLN A 120 -4.00 -5.17 11.23
N GLU A 121 -5.10 -5.22 11.99
CA GLU A 121 -6.10 -4.15 12.00
C GLU A 121 -6.02 -3.42 13.32
N ILE A 122 -6.07 -2.09 13.26
CA ILE A 122 -6.24 -1.27 14.46
C ILE A 122 -7.56 -0.52 14.31
N ASN A 123 -7.95 0.21 15.35
CA ASN A 123 -9.20 0.98 15.30
C ASN A 123 -9.23 1.89 14.09
N ASP A 124 -10.38 1.93 13.44
CA ASP A 124 -10.65 2.76 12.25
C ASP A 124 -9.94 2.28 10.99
N THR A 125 -9.34 1.08 11.01
CA THR A 125 -8.77 0.47 9.81
C THR A 125 -9.33 -0.92 9.60
N HIS A 126 -9.30 -1.39 8.35
CA HIS A 126 -9.55 -2.78 8.06
C HIS A 126 -8.65 -3.27 6.93
N ILE A 127 -8.40 -4.58 6.94
CA ILE A 127 -7.63 -5.23 5.88
C ILE A 127 -8.55 -5.39 4.67
N VAL A 128 -8.04 -4.97 3.51
CA VAL A 128 -8.76 -5.10 2.24
C VAL A 128 -8.32 -6.40 1.58
N LEU A 129 -9.29 -7.19 1.14
CA LEU A 129 -8.98 -8.39 0.39
C LEU A 129 -8.60 -7.99 -1.03
N ILE A 130 -7.47 -8.49 -1.49
CA ILE A 130 -7.01 -8.26 -2.86
C ILE A 130 -7.15 -9.57 -3.61
N ASP A 131 -8.04 -9.59 -4.60
CA ASP A 131 -8.42 -10.80 -5.32
C ASP A 131 -8.82 -11.91 -4.34
N GLY A 132 -9.51 -11.51 -3.25
CA GLY A 132 -9.99 -12.43 -2.23
C GLY A 132 -8.97 -12.84 -1.18
N LYS A 133 -7.78 -12.27 -1.20
CA LYS A 133 -6.69 -12.65 -0.27
C LYS A 133 -6.35 -11.52 0.68
N LYS A 134 -6.02 -11.87 1.92
CA LYS A 134 -5.57 -10.90 2.91
C LYS A 134 -4.12 -10.46 2.70
N ALA A 135 -3.34 -11.25 1.98
CA ALA A 135 -1.93 -10.95 1.72
C ALA A 135 -1.53 -11.52 0.37
N PHE A 136 -0.51 -10.93 -0.20
CA PHE A 136 -0.01 -11.36 -1.51
C PHE A 136 1.47 -11.04 -1.66
#